data_16bee44804cdf6762669a1264be7040f
#
_entry.id   16bee44804cdf6762669a1264be7040f
#
_cell.length_a   1.000
_cell.length_b   1.000
_cell.length_c   1.000
_cell.angle_alpha   90.00
_cell.angle_beta   90.00
_cell.angle_gamma   90.00
#
_symmetry.space_group_name_H-M   'P 1'
#
loop_
_entity.id
_entity.type
_entity.pdbx_description
1 polymer ?
#
loop_
_entity_poly.entity_id
_entity_poly.type
_entity_poly.pdbx_seq_one_letter_code
_entity_poly.pdbx_strand_id
1 'polypeptide(L)'
;MSLKLYQRVRKLSAEAFTQNLWFLAPMTPDHIGYGRGLLTASRLRRHRQLRRQIHITLLEFHAGKPRFGPLTTFWINERSRLCSASLNERVKEADVVWIYTQDPVTAELHERLLKAIGKARPGARIINHPDVYNAYHQDHCFQHLAAAGVNVPEDIFSERDFGRTKVVYKTQGCQGAPKTLVDFEGPKRGFKAFRFIDSRGADGHYRRYRVDYIAGIVRVGTLMLCDHWNVCLKHDPHLEFTFAMTAEEVRQIRQIARALGLDYFAVDYLRQSGDDKPFFTDVNVYPAITSLATTARHLGYHGAWHTFDARGRLGIEEPGGRPFHEIFDEGMLHFVSGKRR
;
A
#
# COMPACT_ATOMS: atom_id res chain seq x y z
N MET A 1 -12.75 -18.69 2.37
CA MET A 1 -11.68 -18.65 3.41
C MET A 1 -12.22 -17.96 4.64
N SER A 2 -12.00 -18.51 5.87
CA SER A 2 -12.45 -17.85 7.09
C SER A 2 -11.59 -16.63 7.41
N LEU A 3 -12.21 -15.46 7.58
CA LEU A 3 -11.54 -14.23 8.00
C LEU A 3 -10.76 -14.43 9.32
N LYS A 4 -11.28 -15.27 10.22
CA LYS A 4 -10.59 -15.60 11.49
C LYS A 4 -9.21 -16.21 11.23
N LEU A 5 -9.07 -17.06 10.21
CA LEU A 5 -7.78 -17.63 9.84
C LEU A 5 -6.84 -16.58 9.24
N TYR A 6 -7.35 -15.71 8.36
CA TYR A 6 -6.60 -14.58 7.82
C TYR A 6 -6.08 -13.63 8.89
N GLN A 7 -6.96 -13.22 9.80
CA GLN A 7 -6.58 -12.34 10.92
C GLN A 7 -5.57 -13.01 11.85
N ARG A 8 -5.73 -14.31 12.11
CA ARG A 8 -4.80 -15.08 12.94
C ARG A 8 -3.42 -15.20 12.30
N VAL A 9 -3.35 -15.51 11.00
CA VAL A 9 -2.08 -15.57 10.25
C VAL A 9 -1.42 -14.20 10.20
N ARG A 10 -2.18 -13.13 9.91
CA ARG A 10 -1.68 -11.75 9.89
C ARG A 10 -1.16 -11.31 11.26
N LYS A 11 -1.88 -11.62 12.32
CA LYS A 11 -1.47 -11.31 13.69
C LYS A 11 -0.20 -12.05 14.08
N LEU A 12 -0.14 -13.35 13.85
CA LEU A 12 1.05 -14.17 14.13
C LEU A 12 2.26 -13.73 13.35
N SER A 13 2.10 -13.43 12.06
CA SER A 13 3.19 -12.90 11.21
C SER A 13 3.68 -11.54 11.73
N ALA A 14 2.78 -10.62 12.05
CA ALA A 14 3.12 -9.31 12.59
C ALA A 14 3.83 -9.40 13.94
N GLU A 15 3.34 -10.25 14.84
CA GLU A 15 3.96 -10.47 16.16
C GLU A 15 5.35 -11.09 16.04
N ALA A 16 5.51 -12.11 15.20
CA ALA A 16 6.81 -12.75 14.97
C ALA A 16 7.85 -11.77 14.40
N PHE A 17 7.45 -10.95 13.43
CA PHE A 17 8.34 -9.92 12.86
C PHE A 17 8.69 -8.81 13.85
N THR A 18 7.73 -8.38 14.67
CA THR A 18 7.99 -7.33 15.67
C THR A 18 8.90 -7.78 16.81
N GLN A 19 9.00 -9.08 17.05
CA GLN A 19 9.86 -9.65 18.09
C GLN A 19 11.24 -10.06 17.56
N ASN A 20 11.56 -9.79 16.31
CA ASN A 20 12.76 -10.31 15.62
C ASN A 20 12.86 -11.84 15.58
N LEU A 21 11.73 -12.53 15.76
CA LEU A 21 11.64 -13.98 15.71
C LEU A 21 11.10 -14.48 14.36
N TRP A 22 11.16 -13.61 13.35
CA TRP A 22 10.67 -13.88 12.00
C TRP A 22 11.25 -15.16 11.38
N PHE A 23 12.45 -15.56 11.77
CA PHE A 23 13.09 -16.81 11.33
C PHE A 23 12.52 -18.07 12.02
N LEU A 24 11.81 -17.93 13.12
CA LEU A 24 11.15 -19.02 13.86
C LEU A 24 9.65 -19.09 13.60
N ALA A 25 9.05 -18.06 13.01
CA ALA A 25 7.62 -18.04 12.77
C ALA A 25 7.24 -19.13 11.74
N PRO A 26 6.14 -19.88 11.96
CA PRO A 26 5.51 -20.67 10.93
C PRO A 26 4.93 -19.70 9.90
N MET A 27 5.78 -19.29 8.99
CA MET A 27 5.44 -18.40 7.93
C MET A 27 4.68 -19.13 6.85
N THR A 28 4.11 -18.40 5.95
CA THR A 28 3.45 -18.92 4.76
C THR A 28 4.34 -19.95 4.06
N PRO A 29 3.81 -20.90 3.28
CA PRO A 29 4.62 -21.87 2.53
C PRO A 29 5.73 -21.21 1.71
N ASP A 30 5.50 -20.00 1.21
CA ASP A 30 6.54 -19.20 0.58
C ASP A 30 7.67 -18.87 1.56
N HIS A 31 7.36 -18.52 2.80
CA HIS A 31 8.34 -18.25 3.84
C HIS A 31 9.01 -19.52 4.36
N ILE A 32 8.31 -20.65 4.42
CA ILE A 32 8.92 -21.96 4.75
C ILE A 32 9.92 -22.36 3.69
N GLY A 33 9.61 -22.12 2.40
CA GLY A 33 10.57 -22.27 1.31
C GLY A 33 11.82 -21.41 1.50
N TYR A 34 11.68 -20.24 2.14
CA TYR A 34 12.79 -19.35 2.50
C TYR A 34 13.64 -19.87 3.64
N GLY A 35 13.03 -20.29 4.74
CA GLY A 35 13.77 -20.81 5.87
C GLY A 35 14.68 -21.96 5.48
N ARG A 36 14.21 -22.87 4.62
CA ARG A 36 15.02 -23.94 4.04
C ARG A 36 16.10 -23.44 3.09
N GLY A 37 15.88 -22.33 2.40
CA GLY A 37 16.85 -21.75 1.45
C GLY A 37 17.92 -20.89 2.10
N LEU A 38 17.65 -20.27 3.25
CA LEU A 38 18.63 -19.51 4.02
C LEU A 38 19.75 -20.39 4.56
N LEU A 39 19.46 -21.68 4.79
CA LEU A 39 20.42 -22.65 5.33
C LEU A 39 21.44 -23.14 4.30
N THR A 40 21.29 -22.82 3.01
CA THR A 40 22.27 -23.23 1.99
C THR A 40 23.24 -22.10 1.67
N ALA A 41 24.49 -22.23 2.07
CA ALA A 41 25.57 -21.27 1.81
C ALA A 41 25.74 -20.93 0.32
N SER A 42 25.40 -21.85 -0.59
CA SER A 42 25.41 -21.64 -2.03
C SER A 42 24.36 -20.64 -2.49
N ARG A 43 23.17 -20.68 -1.89
CA ARG A 43 22.08 -19.75 -2.21
C ARG A 43 22.42 -18.35 -1.71
N LEU A 44 22.97 -18.22 -0.49
CA LEU A 44 23.48 -16.96 0.04
C LEU A 44 24.57 -16.34 -0.84
N ARG A 45 25.52 -17.15 -1.35
CA ARG A 45 26.55 -16.66 -2.28
C ARG A 45 25.96 -16.19 -3.60
N ARG A 46 25.07 -16.97 -4.21
CA ARG A 46 24.39 -16.60 -5.47
C ARG A 46 23.58 -15.32 -5.30
N HIS A 47 22.88 -15.17 -4.20
CA HIS A 47 22.15 -13.96 -3.86
C HIS A 47 23.08 -12.76 -3.69
N ARG A 48 24.20 -12.89 -3.00
CA ARG A 48 25.18 -11.81 -2.83
C ARG A 48 25.84 -11.38 -4.15
N GLN A 49 26.03 -12.28 -5.09
CA GLN A 49 26.65 -11.95 -6.38
C GLN A 49 25.69 -11.27 -7.35
N LEU A 50 24.41 -11.62 -7.34
CA LEU A 50 23.38 -11.04 -8.21
C LEU A 50 22.86 -9.67 -7.74
N ARG A 51 22.91 -9.39 -6.45
CA ARG A 51 22.30 -8.23 -5.77
C ARG A 51 23.20 -6.99 -5.67
N ARG A 52 24.12 -6.83 -6.56
CA ARG A 52 25.08 -5.70 -6.47
C ARG A 52 24.62 -4.43 -7.18
N GLN A 53 23.48 -4.45 -7.83
CA GLN A 53 23.09 -3.32 -8.69
C GLN A 53 22.36 -2.21 -7.96
N ILE A 54 21.46 -2.56 -7.02
CA ILE A 54 20.66 -1.58 -6.28
C ILE A 54 20.62 -1.96 -4.80
N HIS A 55 21.10 -1.05 -3.95
CA HIS A 55 20.92 -1.19 -2.50
C HIS A 55 19.83 -0.26 -2.00
N ILE A 56 18.82 -0.83 -1.33
CA ILE A 56 17.68 -0.13 -0.76
C ILE A 56 17.85 -0.10 0.76
N THR A 57 17.84 1.09 1.37
CA THR A 57 17.74 1.21 2.82
C THR A 57 16.36 1.68 3.21
N LEU A 58 15.63 0.85 3.96
CA LEU A 58 14.36 1.23 4.55
C LEU A 58 14.62 1.98 5.85
N LEU A 59 13.97 3.15 6.02
CA LEU A 59 13.98 3.92 7.26
C LEU A 59 12.64 3.77 7.98
N GLU A 60 12.63 3.00 9.06
CA GLU A 60 11.45 2.73 9.88
C GLU A 60 11.72 3.17 11.32
N PHE A 61 11.21 4.37 11.68
CA PHE A 61 11.45 5.02 12.99
C PHE A 61 10.14 5.25 13.74
N HIS A 62 9.35 4.23 13.99
CA HIS A 62 8.15 4.36 14.82
C HIS A 62 8.17 3.39 16.01
N ALA A 63 7.49 3.75 17.07
CA ALA A 63 7.39 2.91 18.28
C ALA A 63 6.22 1.92 18.24
N GLY A 64 5.31 2.06 17.27
CA GLY A 64 4.09 1.27 17.18
C GLY A 64 4.25 -0.11 16.55
N LYS A 65 3.20 -0.91 16.66
CA LYS A 65 3.04 -2.21 15.97
C LYS A 65 1.81 -2.15 15.08
N PRO A 66 1.76 -2.87 13.95
CA PRO A 66 2.81 -3.77 13.43
C PRO A 66 3.95 -3.00 12.75
N ARG A 67 5.14 -3.59 12.74
CA ARG A 67 6.32 -3.11 11.99
C ARG A 67 6.45 -3.93 10.72
N PHE A 68 6.38 -3.28 9.57
CA PHE A 68 6.44 -3.95 8.27
C PHE A 68 7.82 -3.87 7.59
N GLY A 69 8.70 -3.00 8.08
CA GLY A 69 10.05 -2.84 7.55
C GLY A 69 10.86 -4.13 7.53
N PRO A 70 10.92 -4.93 8.64
CA PRO A 70 11.61 -6.21 8.64
C PRO A 70 11.06 -7.19 7.60
N LEU A 71 9.74 -7.27 7.43
CA LEU A 71 9.10 -8.13 6.45
C LEU A 71 9.45 -7.71 5.02
N THR A 72 9.36 -6.42 4.73
CA THR A 72 9.69 -5.87 3.40
C THR A 72 11.16 -6.06 3.08
N THR A 73 12.07 -5.77 4.02
CA THR A 73 13.51 -6.00 3.87
C THR A 73 13.82 -7.47 3.58
N PHE A 74 13.21 -8.37 4.34
CA PHE A 74 13.36 -9.81 4.14
C PHE A 74 12.89 -10.23 2.75
N TRP A 75 11.69 -9.79 2.35
CA TRP A 75 11.12 -10.12 1.05
C TRP A 75 12.01 -9.63 -0.10
N ILE A 76 12.50 -8.38 -0.05
CA ILE A 76 13.42 -7.86 -1.07
C ILE A 76 14.67 -8.75 -1.13
N ASN A 77 15.26 -9.04 0.03
CA ASN A 77 16.47 -9.84 0.10
C ASN A 77 16.30 -11.27 -0.41
N GLU A 78 15.15 -11.86 -0.28
CA GLU A 78 14.90 -13.23 -0.69
C GLU A 78 14.39 -13.34 -2.14
N ARG A 79 13.63 -12.37 -2.62
CA ARG A 79 12.96 -12.49 -3.92
C ARG A 79 13.62 -11.68 -5.02
N SER A 80 14.07 -10.46 -4.72
CA SER A 80 14.70 -9.63 -5.74
C SER A 80 16.01 -10.22 -6.25
N ARG A 81 16.26 -10.13 -7.53
CA ARG A 81 17.53 -10.49 -8.18
C ARG A 81 18.47 -9.31 -8.32
N LEU A 82 17.93 -8.10 -8.38
CA LEU A 82 18.69 -6.87 -8.60
C LEU A 82 18.88 -6.05 -7.34
N CYS A 83 17.94 -6.14 -6.39
CA CYS A 83 17.92 -5.32 -5.19
C CYS A 83 18.39 -6.11 -3.97
N SER A 84 19.12 -5.43 -3.10
CA SER A 84 19.35 -5.83 -1.71
C SER A 84 18.75 -4.78 -0.79
N ALA A 85 18.35 -5.18 0.43
CA ALA A 85 17.75 -4.24 1.38
C ALA A 85 18.38 -4.35 2.76
N SER A 86 18.43 -3.21 3.46
CA SER A 86 18.74 -3.10 4.88
C SER A 86 17.68 -2.25 5.60
N LEU A 87 17.58 -2.42 6.92
CA LEU A 87 16.63 -1.67 7.74
C LEU A 87 17.40 -0.77 8.70
N ASN A 88 17.21 0.54 8.58
CA ASN A 88 17.85 1.58 9.39
C ASN A 88 19.40 1.58 9.35
N GLU A 89 19.99 0.84 8.44
CA GLU A 89 21.44 0.66 8.33
C GLU A 89 21.91 0.98 6.91
N ARG A 90 23.24 1.15 6.72
CA ARG A 90 23.90 1.27 5.43
C ARG A 90 23.36 2.41 4.54
N VAL A 91 22.83 3.48 5.14
CA VAL A 91 22.25 4.63 4.40
C VAL A 91 23.27 5.25 3.44
N LYS A 92 24.57 5.28 3.82
CA LYS A 92 25.65 5.84 2.98
C LYS A 92 25.90 5.05 1.69
N GLU A 93 25.49 3.79 1.66
CA GLU A 93 25.67 2.90 0.52
C GLU A 93 24.41 2.80 -0.35
N ALA A 94 23.30 3.37 0.12
CA ALA A 94 22.00 3.20 -0.50
C ALA A 94 21.91 3.90 -1.86
N ASP A 95 21.42 3.17 -2.86
CA ASP A 95 20.94 3.72 -4.14
C ASP A 95 19.55 4.32 -3.96
N VAL A 96 18.76 3.71 -3.07
CA VAL A 96 17.40 4.12 -2.71
C VAL A 96 17.27 4.18 -1.21
N VAL A 97 16.84 5.32 -0.68
CA VAL A 97 16.38 5.45 0.71
C VAL A 97 14.85 5.42 0.68
N TRP A 98 14.28 4.42 1.31
CA TRP A 98 12.84 4.25 1.35
C TRP A 98 12.30 4.62 2.73
N ILE A 99 11.54 5.70 2.80
CA ILE A 99 10.86 6.08 4.03
C ILE A 99 9.70 5.10 4.24
N TYR A 100 9.81 4.32 5.29
CA TYR A 100 8.94 3.20 5.55
C TYR A 100 8.50 3.23 7.02
N THR A 101 7.74 4.24 7.39
CA THR A 101 7.30 4.49 8.76
C THR A 101 5.80 4.74 8.83
N GLN A 102 5.22 4.63 10.02
CA GLN A 102 3.79 4.87 10.21
C GLN A 102 3.47 6.35 10.02
N ASP A 103 2.35 6.64 9.37
CA ASP A 103 1.83 7.99 9.16
C ASP A 103 0.70 8.34 10.18
N PRO A 104 0.49 9.62 10.48
CA PRO A 104 1.29 10.77 10.03
C PRO A 104 2.66 10.85 10.73
N VAL A 105 3.64 11.38 10.02
CA VAL A 105 4.97 11.67 10.56
C VAL A 105 4.90 12.95 11.38
N THR A 106 5.36 12.90 12.64
CA THR A 106 5.48 14.07 13.52
C THR A 106 6.65 14.96 13.10
N ALA A 107 6.67 16.22 13.56
CA ALA A 107 7.79 17.15 13.27
C ALA A 107 9.14 16.58 13.72
N GLU A 108 9.21 16.00 14.93
CA GLU A 108 10.42 15.36 15.45
C GLU A 108 10.88 14.19 14.57
N LEU A 109 9.94 13.34 14.15
CA LEU A 109 10.24 12.22 13.27
C LEU A 109 10.69 12.69 11.89
N HIS A 110 10.07 13.75 11.37
CA HIS A 110 10.45 14.38 10.10
C HIS A 110 11.91 14.85 10.13
N GLU A 111 12.31 15.61 11.14
CA GLU A 111 13.69 16.05 11.31
C GLU A 111 14.68 14.88 11.41
N ARG A 112 14.31 13.85 12.15
CA ARG A 112 15.11 12.63 12.29
C ARG A 112 15.29 11.91 10.96
N LEU A 113 14.24 11.84 10.15
CA LEU A 113 14.29 11.26 8.80
C LEU A 113 15.17 12.09 7.87
N LEU A 114 15.04 13.42 7.86
CA LEU A 114 15.90 14.32 7.07
C LEU A 114 17.37 14.15 7.45
N LYS A 115 17.68 14.08 8.74
CA LYS A 115 19.05 13.83 9.22
C LYS A 115 19.59 12.47 8.77
N ALA A 116 18.74 11.45 8.69
CA ALA A 116 19.14 10.14 8.17
C ALA A 116 19.37 10.16 6.66
N ILE A 117 18.49 10.80 5.90
CA ILE A 117 18.61 10.98 4.44
C ILE A 117 19.88 11.76 4.08
N GLY A 118 20.21 12.81 4.86
CA GLY A 118 21.41 13.62 4.65
C GLY A 118 22.73 12.82 4.73
N LYS A 119 22.68 11.58 5.21
CA LYS A 119 23.83 10.65 5.22
C LYS A 119 23.91 9.79 3.96
N ALA A 120 22.88 9.81 3.11
CA ALA A 120 22.88 9.01 1.90
C ALA A 120 23.93 9.51 0.90
N ARG A 121 24.36 8.63 0.00
CA ARG A 121 25.29 9.01 -1.04
C ARG A 121 24.66 10.05 -2.00
N PRO A 122 25.46 10.92 -2.62
CA PRO A 122 24.98 11.81 -3.67
C PRO A 122 24.28 11.02 -4.79
N GLY A 123 23.09 11.48 -5.19
CA GLY A 123 22.29 10.84 -6.25
C GLY A 123 21.43 9.67 -5.77
N ALA A 124 21.43 9.30 -4.50
CA ALA A 124 20.45 8.36 -3.97
C ALA A 124 19.02 8.85 -4.20
N ARG A 125 18.14 7.96 -4.64
CA ARG A 125 16.72 8.28 -4.83
C ARG A 125 15.98 8.06 -3.52
N ILE A 126 14.91 8.83 -3.30
CA ILE A 126 14.12 8.71 -2.06
C ILE A 126 12.70 8.30 -2.45
N ILE A 127 12.24 7.19 -1.89
CA ILE A 127 10.84 6.78 -1.96
C ILE A 127 10.11 7.40 -0.78
N ASN A 128 9.06 8.16 -1.08
CA ASN A 128 8.24 8.89 -0.11
C ASN A 128 9.07 9.86 0.75
N HIS A 129 9.58 10.93 0.12
CA HIS A 129 10.34 11.96 0.84
C HIS A 129 9.54 12.46 2.07
N PRO A 130 10.16 12.73 3.24
CA PRO A 130 9.47 13.18 4.44
C PRO A 130 8.58 14.41 4.22
N ASP A 131 8.97 15.34 3.36
CA ASP A 131 8.21 16.57 3.08
C ASP A 131 6.83 16.31 2.45
N VAL A 132 6.67 15.19 1.75
CA VAL A 132 5.39 14.80 1.12
C VAL A 132 4.70 13.64 1.83
N TYR A 133 5.33 13.07 2.86
CA TYR A 133 4.84 11.86 3.51
C TYR A 133 3.44 12.02 4.11
N ASN A 134 3.14 13.20 4.63
CA ASN A 134 1.86 13.55 5.22
C ASN A 134 0.89 14.22 4.21
N ALA A 135 1.17 14.19 2.89
CA ALA A 135 0.37 14.90 1.90
C ALA A 135 -1.11 14.48 1.94
N TYR A 136 -1.40 13.20 2.19
CA TYR A 136 -2.76 12.70 2.32
C TYR A 136 -3.50 13.23 3.56
N HIS A 137 -2.79 13.61 4.62
CA HIS A 137 -3.36 14.11 5.87
C HIS A 137 -3.58 15.62 5.88
N GLN A 138 -3.27 16.33 4.78
CA GLN A 138 -3.55 17.76 4.67
C GLN A 138 -5.06 18.02 4.51
N ASP A 139 -5.54 19.10 5.10
CA ASP A 139 -6.97 19.44 5.12
C ASP A 139 -7.62 19.52 3.73
N HIS A 140 -6.86 19.98 2.73
CA HIS A 140 -7.33 20.15 1.36
C HIS A 140 -6.92 19.03 0.41
N CYS A 141 -6.54 17.84 0.93
CA CYS A 141 -6.03 16.75 0.10
C CYS A 141 -7.03 16.31 -0.98
N PHE A 142 -8.31 16.14 -0.63
CA PHE A 142 -9.33 15.72 -1.61
C PHE A 142 -9.57 16.78 -2.69
N GLN A 143 -9.58 18.05 -2.33
CA GLN A 143 -9.71 19.15 -3.29
C GLN A 143 -8.50 19.21 -4.23
N HIS A 144 -7.28 19.00 -3.70
CA HIS A 144 -6.07 18.92 -4.49
C HIS A 144 -6.09 17.73 -5.46
N LEU A 145 -6.53 16.56 -5.01
CA LEU A 145 -6.71 15.39 -5.86
C LEU A 145 -7.77 15.59 -6.94
N ALA A 146 -8.91 16.21 -6.60
CA ALA A 146 -9.96 16.54 -7.56
C ALA A 146 -9.45 17.50 -8.63
N ALA A 147 -8.71 18.54 -8.25
CA ALA A 147 -8.08 19.49 -9.18
C ALA A 147 -7.05 18.79 -10.10
N ALA A 148 -6.41 17.73 -9.62
CA ALA A 148 -5.52 16.88 -10.42
C ALA A 148 -6.28 15.88 -11.32
N GLY A 149 -7.61 15.88 -11.36
CA GLY A 149 -8.43 14.99 -12.16
C GLY A 149 -8.60 13.59 -11.59
N VAL A 150 -8.47 13.43 -10.26
CA VAL A 150 -8.78 12.20 -9.54
C VAL A 150 -10.20 12.28 -9.01
N ASN A 151 -10.99 11.24 -9.22
CA ASN A 151 -12.32 11.17 -8.63
C ASN A 151 -12.19 10.84 -7.13
N VAL A 152 -12.59 11.76 -6.30
CA VAL A 152 -12.65 11.60 -4.84
C VAL A 152 -14.05 11.98 -4.37
N PRO A 153 -14.54 11.43 -3.25
CA PRO A 153 -15.79 11.91 -2.67
C PRO A 153 -15.71 13.41 -2.36
N GLU A 154 -16.76 14.14 -2.69
CA GLU A 154 -16.87 15.56 -2.32
C GLU A 154 -16.78 15.70 -0.80
N ASP A 155 -16.06 16.74 -0.35
CA ASP A 155 -15.88 17.09 1.07
C ASP A 155 -16.23 18.54 1.39
N ILE A 156 -16.82 19.25 0.43
CA ILE A 156 -17.37 20.60 0.58
C ILE A 156 -18.87 20.52 0.39
N PHE A 157 -19.62 21.01 1.37
CA PHE A 157 -21.07 21.01 1.38
C PHE A 157 -21.62 22.40 1.67
N SER A 158 -22.78 22.69 1.12
CA SER A 158 -23.53 23.93 1.29
C SER A 158 -24.79 23.71 2.14
N GLU A 159 -25.49 24.78 2.48
CA GLU A 159 -26.78 24.70 3.16
C GLU A 159 -27.83 23.88 2.37
N ARG A 160 -27.71 23.84 1.04
CA ARG A 160 -28.63 23.06 0.18
C ARG A 160 -28.49 21.53 0.38
N ASP A 161 -27.36 21.08 0.90
CA ASP A 161 -27.07 19.67 1.18
C ASP A 161 -27.67 19.20 2.50
N PHE A 162 -28.03 20.15 3.38
CA PHE A 162 -28.55 19.84 4.72
C PHE A 162 -29.82 18.98 4.66
N GLY A 163 -29.78 17.82 5.34
CA GLY A 163 -30.88 16.87 5.38
C GLY A 163 -31.20 16.18 4.05
N ARG A 164 -30.40 16.40 2.99
CA ARG A 164 -30.69 15.88 1.64
C ARG A 164 -29.55 15.03 1.05
N THR A 165 -28.32 15.30 1.46
CA THR A 165 -27.15 14.63 0.94
C THR A 165 -26.65 13.61 1.95
N LYS A 166 -26.56 12.34 1.56
CA LYS A 166 -25.94 11.31 2.41
C LYS A 166 -24.43 11.50 2.46
N VAL A 167 -23.91 11.54 3.69
CA VAL A 167 -22.48 11.73 3.93
C VAL A 167 -21.93 10.72 4.93
N VAL A 168 -20.63 10.46 4.81
CA VAL A 168 -19.85 9.70 5.78
C VAL A 168 -19.05 10.69 6.62
N TYR A 169 -19.35 10.79 7.90
CA TYR A 169 -18.49 11.50 8.85
C TYR A 169 -17.34 10.57 9.27
N LYS A 170 -16.12 11.04 9.10
CA LYS A 170 -14.88 10.36 9.52
C LYS A 170 -14.09 11.27 10.46
N THR A 171 -13.58 10.74 11.56
CA THR A 171 -12.71 11.50 12.46
C THR A 171 -11.40 11.86 11.74
N GLN A 172 -10.93 13.09 11.91
CA GLN A 172 -9.67 13.54 11.33
C GLN A 172 -8.48 12.83 11.99
N GLY A 173 -7.50 12.47 11.18
CA GLY A 173 -6.17 12.02 11.65
C GLY A 173 -6.08 10.62 12.26
N CYS A 174 -7.14 9.80 12.25
CA CYS A 174 -7.11 8.46 12.84
C CYS A 174 -7.28 7.35 11.81
N GLN A 175 -6.32 6.40 11.75
CA GLN A 175 -6.50 5.17 11.02
C GLN A 175 -7.56 4.29 11.71
N GLY A 176 -8.49 3.73 10.93
CA GLY A 176 -9.55 2.88 11.47
C GLY A 176 -10.60 3.57 12.34
N ALA A 177 -10.68 4.91 12.26
CA ALA A 177 -11.64 5.73 12.98
C ALA A 177 -13.09 5.29 12.72
N PRO A 178 -13.98 5.46 13.70
CA PRO A 178 -15.41 5.27 13.51
C PRO A 178 -15.91 6.13 12.36
N LYS A 179 -16.76 5.54 11.52
CA LYS A 179 -17.43 6.21 10.41
C LYS A 179 -18.93 6.13 10.63
N THR A 180 -19.64 7.22 10.37
CA THR A 180 -21.10 7.27 10.49
C THR A 180 -21.69 7.72 9.17
N LEU A 181 -22.66 6.96 8.65
CA LEU A 181 -23.44 7.31 7.45
C LEU A 181 -24.78 7.90 7.89
N VAL A 182 -25.01 9.15 7.57
CA VAL A 182 -26.23 9.90 7.87
C VAL A 182 -26.49 10.91 6.76
N ASP A 183 -27.65 11.58 6.80
CA ASP A 183 -27.88 12.78 6.01
C ASP A 183 -27.03 13.93 6.57
N PHE A 184 -26.56 14.82 5.69
CA PHE A 184 -25.68 15.92 6.11
C PHE A 184 -26.37 16.84 7.12
N GLU A 185 -25.77 16.97 8.29
CA GLU A 185 -26.27 17.75 9.43
C GLU A 185 -25.39 18.99 9.73
N GLY A 186 -24.55 19.38 8.76
CA GLY A 186 -23.60 20.46 8.93
C GLY A 186 -22.22 20.02 9.42
N PRO A 187 -21.29 20.96 9.60
CA PRO A 187 -19.95 20.68 10.12
C PRO A 187 -20.00 20.13 11.54
N LYS A 188 -19.24 19.07 11.82
CA LYS A 188 -19.11 18.47 13.17
C LYS A 188 -17.67 18.61 13.65
N ARG A 189 -17.50 19.14 14.87
CA ARG A 189 -16.17 19.33 15.47
C ARG A 189 -15.40 17.99 15.52
N GLY A 190 -14.19 17.97 14.96
CA GLY A 190 -13.32 16.79 14.94
C GLY A 190 -13.67 15.75 13.87
N PHE A 191 -14.65 16.03 13.02
CA PHE A 191 -15.05 15.17 11.91
C PHE A 191 -14.97 15.91 10.58
N LYS A 192 -14.67 15.16 9.53
CA LYS A 192 -14.78 15.59 8.15
C LYS A 192 -15.92 14.81 7.49
N ALA A 193 -16.77 15.50 6.76
CA ALA A 193 -17.85 14.88 6.00
C ALA A 193 -17.37 14.60 4.58
N PHE A 194 -17.77 13.46 4.04
CA PHE A 194 -17.53 13.08 2.66
C PHE A 194 -18.85 12.59 2.05
N ARG A 195 -19.13 12.97 0.80
CA ARG A 195 -20.30 12.43 0.08
C ARG A 195 -20.24 10.90 0.08
N PHE A 196 -21.35 10.27 0.44
CA PHE A 196 -21.45 8.82 0.38
C PHE A 196 -21.42 8.34 -1.07
N ILE A 197 -20.57 7.37 -1.35
CA ILE A 197 -20.51 6.66 -2.62
C ILE A 197 -21.13 5.29 -2.41
N ASP A 198 -22.28 5.06 -3.02
CA ASP A 198 -22.89 3.73 -3.02
C ASP A 198 -22.06 2.80 -3.93
N SER A 199 -21.38 1.84 -3.33
CA SER A 199 -20.57 0.85 -4.05
C SER A 199 -21.22 -0.52 -4.10
N ARG A 200 -22.54 -0.57 -3.96
CA ARG A 200 -23.32 -1.79 -4.00
C ARG A 200 -23.42 -2.34 -5.42
N GLY A 201 -23.00 -3.59 -5.59
CA GLY A 201 -23.18 -4.29 -6.86
C GLY A 201 -24.59 -4.87 -7.04
N ALA A 202 -24.84 -5.44 -8.20
CA ALA A 202 -26.10 -6.08 -8.53
C ALA A 202 -26.47 -7.25 -7.61
N ASP A 203 -25.48 -7.87 -6.97
CA ASP A 203 -25.64 -8.93 -5.97
C ASP A 203 -25.98 -8.41 -4.56
N GLY A 204 -26.12 -7.09 -4.40
CA GLY A 204 -26.45 -6.45 -3.12
C GLY A 204 -25.28 -6.17 -2.20
N HIS A 205 -24.07 -6.68 -2.48
CA HIS A 205 -22.90 -6.47 -1.64
C HIS A 205 -22.18 -5.17 -1.98
N TYR A 206 -21.74 -4.45 -0.94
CA TYR A 206 -20.82 -3.32 -1.08
C TYR A 206 -19.40 -3.79 -1.37
N ARG A 207 -18.68 -3.04 -2.19
CA ARG A 207 -17.35 -3.37 -2.66
C ARG A 207 -16.33 -2.30 -2.29
N ARG A 208 -15.15 -2.73 -1.85
CA ARG A 208 -13.99 -1.87 -1.68
C ARG A 208 -12.78 -2.53 -2.34
N TYR A 209 -12.14 -1.79 -3.22
CA TYR A 209 -10.97 -2.18 -3.96
C TYR A 209 -9.72 -1.61 -3.29
N ARG A 210 -8.66 -2.41 -3.20
CA ARG A 210 -7.36 -1.96 -2.72
C ARG A 210 -6.29 -2.28 -3.75
N VAL A 211 -5.43 -1.29 -4.02
CA VAL A 211 -4.35 -1.37 -5.00
C VAL A 211 -3.08 -0.81 -4.39
N ASP A 212 -1.94 -1.43 -4.67
CA ASP A 212 -0.63 -0.93 -4.28
C ASP A 212 0.02 -0.18 -5.44
N TYR A 213 0.65 0.95 -5.13
CA TYR A 213 1.51 1.69 -6.05
C TYR A 213 2.95 1.69 -5.52
N ILE A 214 3.92 1.35 -6.38
CA ILE A 214 5.34 1.35 -6.03
C ILE A 214 6.19 1.76 -7.24
N ALA A 215 6.85 2.90 -7.14
CA ALA A 215 7.81 3.38 -8.15
C ALA A 215 7.30 3.26 -9.61
N GLY A 216 6.02 3.61 -9.84
CA GLY A 216 5.36 3.53 -11.15
C GLY A 216 4.60 2.23 -11.42
N ILE A 217 4.81 1.19 -10.62
CA ILE A 217 4.08 -0.07 -10.72
C ILE A 217 2.73 0.07 -10.01
N VAL A 218 1.66 -0.37 -10.65
CA VAL A 218 0.32 -0.47 -10.04
C VAL A 218 -0.01 -1.96 -9.92
N ARG A 219 -0.35 -2.41 -8.73
CA ARG A 219 -0.61 -3.82 -8.44
C ARG A 219 -1.95 -4.00 -7.75
N VAL A 220 -2.79 -4.89 -8.28
CA VAL A 220 -4.03 -5.29 -7.63
C VAL A 220 -3.72 -5.92 -6.27
N GLY A 221 -4.39 -5.46 -5.24
CA GLY A 221 -4.28 -5.96 -3.89
C GLY A 221 -5.45 -6.86 -3.50
N THR A 222 -6.56 -6.26 -3.10
CA THR A 222 -7.75 -6.99 -2.60
C THR A 222 -9.03 -6.32 -3.04
N LEU A 223 -10.03 -7.13 -3.36
CA LEU A 223 -11.43 -6.75 -3.38
C LEU A 223 -12.08 -7.29 -2.11
N MET A 224 -12.78 -6.44 -1.37
CA MET A 224 -13.59 -6.80 -0.21
C MET A 224 -15.05 -6.63 -0.55
N LEU A 225 -15.86 -7.65 -0.27
CA LEU A 225 -17.30 -7.66 -0.44
C LEU A 225 -17.98 -7.83 0.93
N CYS A 226 -19.00 -7.02 1.21
CA CYS A 226 -19.66 -7.02 2.51
C CYS A 226 -21.11 -6.54 2.37
N ASP A 227 -21.99 -7.00 3.27
CA ASP A 227 -23.37 -6.51 3.37
C ASP A 227 -23.47 -5.12 4.00
N HIS A 228 -22.38 -4.66 4.61
CA HIS A 228 -22.32 -3.38 5.29
C HIS A 228 -21.61 -2.32 4.43
N TRP A 229 -22.18 -1.11 4.33
CA TRP A 229 -21.65 0.00 3.53
C TRP A 229 -20.20 0.39 3.87
N ASN A 230 -19.82 0.30 5.16
CA ASN A 230 -18.44 0.51 5.58
C ASN A 230 -17.66 -0.80 5.43
N VAL A 231 -17.27 -1.12 4.23
CA VAL A 231 -16.53 -2.34 3.91
C VAL A 231 -15.18 -2.33 4.61
N CYS A 232 -15.07 -3.08 5.69
CA CYS A 232 -13.83 -3.23 6.46
C CYS A 232 -13.78 -4.59 7.16
N LEU A 233 -12.59 -4.96 7.64
CA LEU A 233 -12.36 -6.26 8.28
C LEU A 233 -13.22 -6.52 9.52
N LYS A 234 -13.81 -5.49 10.13
CA LYS A 234 -14.69 -5.63 11.30
C LYS A 234 -16.05 -6.24 10.95
N HIS A 235 -16.48 -6.11 9.70
CA HIS A 235 -17.77 -6.58 9.21
C HIS A 235 -17.68 -7.91 8.46
N ASP A 236 -16.62 -8.68 8.68
CA ASP A 236 -16.39 -10.02 8.11
C ASP A 236 -16.54 -10.11 6.58
N PRO A 237 -15.84 -9.26 5.81
CA PRO A 237 -15.98 -9.23 4.37
C PRO A 237 -15.48 -10.52 3.73
N HIS A 238 -16.13 -10.93 2.63
CA HIS A 238 -15.53 -11.86 1.69
C HIS A 238 -14.34 -11.20 1.00
N LEU A 239 -13.22 -11.92 0.89
CA LEU A 239 -11.98 -11.40 0.29
C LEU A 239 -11.70 -12.09 -1.03
N GLU A 240 -11.54 -11.29 -2.07
CA GLU A 240 -10.97 -11.70 -3.34
C GLU A 240 -9.61 -11.03 -3.51
N PHE A 241 -8.64 -11.76 -4.04
CA PHE A 241 -7.26 -11.30 -4.18
C PHE A 241 -6.91 -10.91 -5.61
N THR A 242 -7.90 -10.86 -6.48
CA THR A 242 -7.77 -10.34 -7.84
C THR A 242 -9.07 -9.69 -8.29
N PHE A 243 -8.94 -8.73 -9.18
CA PHE A 243 -10.03 -8.10 -9.92
C PHE A 243 -9.45 -7.40 -11.14
N ALA A 244 -10.29 -7.22 -12.17
CA ALA A 244 -9.89 -6.44 -13.34
C ALA A 244 -9.90 -4.95 -13.03
N MET A 245 -8.82 -4.24 -13.38
CA MET A 245 -8.75 -2.79 -13.34
C MET A 245 -9.01 -2.19 -14.72
N THR A 246 -9.68 -1.05 -14.74
CA THR A 246 -9.82 -0.24 -15.94
C THR A 246 -8.56 0.61 -16.20
N ALA A 247 -8.35 1.02 -17.45
CA ALA A 247 -7.27 1.95 -17.78
C ALA A 247 -7.41 3.29 -17.03
N GLU A 248 -8.65 3.72 -16.79
CA GLU A 248 -8.97 4.93 -16.04
C GLU A 248 -8.54 4.84 -14.57
N GLU A 249 -8.79 3.72 -13.91
CA GLU A 249 -8.33 3.48 -12.53
C GLU A 249 -6.81 3.55 -12.44
N VAL A 250 -6.11 2.86 -13.34
CA VAL A 250 -4.63 2.90 -13.40
C VAL A 250 -4.13 4.33 -13.64
N ARG A 251 -4.78 5.09 -14.54
CA ARG A 251 -4.44 6.49 -14.81
C ARG A 251 -4.59 7.35 -13.57
N GLN A 252 -5.73 7.24 -12.86
CA GLN A 252 -6.00 8.04 -11.67
C GLN A 252 -5.07 7.67 -10.50
N ILE A 253 -4.72 6.40 -10.29
CA ILE A 253 -3.73 5.99 -9.28
C ILE A 253 -2.37 6.65 -9.55
N ARG A 254 -1.95 6.72 -10.80
CA ARG A 254 -0.73 7.45 -11.18
C ARG A 254 -0.84 8.96 -11.00
N GLN A 255 -2.04 9.52 -11.15
CA GLN A 255 -2.28 10.92 -10.85
C GLN A 255 -2.21 11.19 -9.34
N ILE A 256 -2.73 10.30 -8.49
CA ILE A 256 -2.56 10.36 -7.02
C ILE A 256 -1.07 10.40 -6.69
N ALA A 257 -0.27 9.47 -7.25
CA ALA A 257 1.17 9.45 -7.04
C ALA A 257 1.85 10.78 -7.38
N ARG A 258 1.50 11.37 -8.52
CA ARG A 258 2.05 12.65 -8.97
C ARG A 258 1.58 13.83 -8.12
N ALA A 259 0.28 13.90 -7.83
CA ALA A 259 -0.31 15.00 -7.08
C ALA A 259 0.21 15.04 -5.63
N LEU A 260 0.37 13.89 -4.99
CA LEU A 260 0.87 13.80 -3.62
C LEU A 260 2.40 13.69 -3.55
N GLY A 261 3.10 13.52 -4.67
CA GLY A 261 4.55 13.32 -4.70
C GLY A 261 4.99 11.98 -4.11
N LEU A 262 4.10 10.99 -4.04
CA LEU A 262 4.35 9.70 -3.41
C LEU A 262 4.82 8.66 -4.44
N ASP A 263 5.83 7.91 -4.06
CA ASP A 263 6.38 6.81 -4.88
C ASP A 263 5.94 5.42 -4.36
N TYR A 264 5.35 5.35 -3.16
CA TYR A 264 4.84 4.11 -2.55
C TYR A 264 3.63 4.37 -1.66
N PHE A 265 2.53 3.69 -1.93
CA PHE A 265 1.33 3.70 -1.12
C PHE A 265 0.39 2.56 -1.51
N ALA A 266 -0.58 2.24 -0.65
CA ALA A 266 -1.78 1.54 -1.04
C ALA A 266 -2.95 2.51 -1.07
N VAL A 267 -3.82 2.37 -2.04
CA VAL A 267 -5.03 3.18 -2.17
C VAL A 267 -6.26 2.30 -2.07
N ASP A 268 -7.25 2.76 -1.30
CA ASP A 268 -8.57 2.17 -1.24
C ASP A 268 -9.54 3.01 -2.08
N TYR A 269 -10.36 2.36 -2.92
CA TYR A 269 -11.37 3.04 -3.71
C TYR A 269 -12.66 2.22 -3.82
N LEU A 270 -13.72 2.90 -4.21
CA LEU A 270 -15.05 2.36 -4.45
C LEU A 270 -15.38 2.56 -5.93
N ARG A 271 -16.14 1.66 -6.54
CA ARG A 271 -16.82 1.89 -7.80
C ARG A 271 -18.25 2.26 -7.49
N GLN A 272 -18.72 3.38 -8.02
CA GLN A 272 -20.10 3.83 -7.82
C GLN A 272 -21.07 2.88 -8.51
N SER A 273 -22.15 2.52 -7.83
CA SER A 273 -23.22 1.71 -8.39
C SER A 273 -23.84 2.40 -9.60
N GLY A 274 -24.04 1.63 -10.67
CA GLY A 274 -24.71 2.08 -11.89
C GLY A 274 -23.77 2.47 -13.04
N ASP A 275 -22.65 3.13 -12.76
CA ASP A 275 -21.70 3.58 -13.81
C ASP A 275 -20.26 3.06 -13.61
N ASP A 276 -20.01 2.33 -12.52
CA ASP A 276 -18.69 1.80 -12.14
C ASP A 276 -17.58 2.85 -12.04
N LYS A 277 -17.95 4.13 -11.90
CA LYS A 277 -17.01 5.22 -11.76
C LYS A 277 -16.17 5.05 -10.48
N PRO A 278 -14.82 5.05 -10.55
CA PRO A 278 -13.98 4.90 -9.38
C PRO A 278 -13.97 6.18 -8.54
N PHE A 279 -14.05 6.04 -7.21
CA PHE A 279 -13.85 7.11 -6.23
C PHE A 279 -12.82 6.69 -5.20
N PHE A 280 -11.70 7.41 -5.12
CA PHE A 280 -10.59 7.10 -4.23
C PHE A 280 -10.84 7.69 -2.84
N THR A 281 -10.80 6.85 -1.81
CA THR A 281 -11.31 7.19 -0.48
C THR A 281 -10.26 7.16 0.62
N ASP A 282 -9.12 6.50 0.39
CA ASP A 282 -8.04 6.39 1.39
C ASP A 282 -6.69 6.11 0.72
N VAL A 283 -5.62 6.75 1.24
CA VAL A 283 -4.24 6.54 0.80
C VAL A 283 -3.39 6.19 2.01
N ASN A 284 -2.77 5.03 1.98
CA ASN A 284 -1.93 4.53 3.05
C ASN A 284 -0.47 4.50 2.58
N VAL A 285 0.40 5.27 3.16
CA VAL A 285 1.83 5.36 2.77
C VAL A 285 2.72 4.31 3.42
N TYR A 286 2.16 3.49 4.30
CA TYR A 286 2.85 2.42 5.01
C TYR A 286 2.15 1.04 4.85
N PRO A 287 1.84 0.58 3.62
CA PRO A 287 1.32 -0.77 3.44
C PRO A 287 2.44 -1.81 3.50
N ALA A 288 2.12 -3.05 3.85
CA ALA A 288 3.08 -4.14 3.74
C ALA A 288 3.15 -4.63 2.28
N ILE A 289 4.31 -4.55 1.66
CA ILE A 289 4.51 -4.88 0.24
C ILE A 289 4.12 -6.33 -0.13
N THR A 290 4.17 -7.23 0.85
CA THR A 290 4.04 -8.67 0.60
C THR A 290 2.76 -9.26 1.15
N SER A 291 1.99 -8.51 1.95
CA SER A 291 1.05 -9.12 2.88
C SER A 291 -0.11 -9.85 2.21
N LEU A 292 -0.63 -9.33 1.10
CA LEU A 292 -1.88 -9.85 0.55
C LEU A 292 -1.66 -11.01 -0.43
N ALA A 293 -0.83 -10.85 -1.44
CA ALA A 293 -0.59 -11.90 -2.42
C ALA A 293 0.07 -13.14 -1.81
N THR A 294 1.06 -12.94 -0.92
CA THR A 294 1.71 -14.04 -0.21
C THR A 294 0.74 -14.76 0.71
N THR A 295 -0.08 -14.01 1.45
CA THR A 295 -1.11 -14.59 2.33
C THR A 295 -2.20 -15.30 1.53
N ALA A 296 -2.62 -14.74 0.39
CA ALA A 296 -3.61 -15.35 -0.48
C ALA A 296 -3.14 -16.71 -1.01
N ARG A 297 -1.91 -16.79 -1.51
CA ARG A 297 -1.33 -18.06 -1.98
C ARG A 297 -1.21 -19.09 -0.87
N HIS A 298 -0.80 -18.64 0.32
CA HIS A 298 -0.74 -19.52 1.50
C HIS A 298 -2.11 -20.12 1.86
N LEU A 299 -3.16 -19.37 1.60
CA LEU A 299 -4.52 -19.79 1.85
C LEU A 299 -5.15 -20.56 0.66
N GLY A 300 -4.31 -20.98 -0.28
CA GLY A 300 -4.72 -21.81 -1.41
C GLY A 300 -5.28 -21.01 -2.59
N TYR A 301 -5.12 -19.67 -2.61
CA TYR A 301 -5.51 -18.88 -3.76
C TYR A 301 -4.42 -18.96 -4.85
N HIS A 302 -4.78 -19.49 -6.01
CA HIS A 302 -3.90 -19.69 -7.17
C HIS A 302 -4.33 -18.85 -8.39
N GLY A 303 -5.18 -17.84 -8.18
CA GLY A 303 -5.63 -16.95 -9.24
C GLY A 303 -4.53 -16.03 -9.78
N ALA A 304 -4.80 -15.43 -10.92
CA ALA A 304 -3.92 -14.46 -11.53
C ALA A 304 -4.02 -13.09 -10.83
N TRP A 305 -2.88 -12.39 -10.68
CA TRP A 305 -2.85 -10.99 -10.22
C TRP A 305 -2.55 -10.06 -11.38
N HIS A 306 -3.30 -8.99 -11.46
CA HIS A 306 -3.04 -7.94 -12.43
C HIS A 306 -1.98 -6.97 -11.86
N THR A 307 -0.92 -6.75 -12.61
CA THR A 307 0.13 -5.79 -12.30
C THR A 307 0.41 -4.94 -13.53
N PHE A 308 0.45 -3.64 -13.36
CA PHE A 308 0.81 -2.72 -14.43
C PHE A 308 2.24 -2.22 -14.19
N ASP A 309 3.14 -2.47 -15.13
CA ASP A 309 4.53 -2.01 -15.04
C ASP A 309 4.64 -0.48 -15.12
N ALA A 310 5.85 0.04 -14.90
CA ALA A 310 6.10 1.49 -14.93
C ALA A 310 5.74 2.15 -16.28
N ARG A 311 5.63 1.37 -17.37
CA ARG A 311 5.20 1.82 -18.70
C ARG A 311 3.69 1.70 -18.94
N GLY A 312 2.93 1.19 -17.95
CA GLY A 312 1.49 0.98 -18.06
C GLY A 312 1.08 -0.30 -18.77
N ARG A 313 2.00 -1.22 -19.03
CA ARG A 313 1.68 -2.50 -19.64
C ARG A 313 1.11 -3.43 -18.59
N LEU A 314 -0.01 -4.07 -18.92
CA LEU A 314 -0.60 -5.11 -18.07
C LEU A 314 0.32 -6.34 -18.07
N GLY A 315 0.71 -6.75 -16.87
CA GLY A 315 1.27 -8.07 -16.60
C GLY A 315 0.28 -8.88 -15.77
N ILE A 316 0.17 -10.15 -16.06
CA ILE A 316 -0.64 -11.08 -15.27
C ILE A 316 0.33 -11.97 -14.51
N GLU A 317 0.26 -11.92 -13.17
CA GLU A 317 1.00 -12.82 -12.32
C GLU A 317 0.20 -14.12 -12.18
N GLU A 318 0.52 -15.13 -12.94
CA GLU A 318 -0.05 -16.48 -12.85
C GLU A 318 0.90 -17.44 -12.16
N PRO A 319 0.41 -18.56 -11.61
CA PRO A 319 1.28 -19.66 -11.26
C PRO A 319 2.05 -20.13 -12.50
N GLY A 320 3.40 -20.00 -12.46
CA GLY A 320 4.26 -20.24 -13.64
C GLY A 320 4.47 -19.07 -14.58
N GLY A 321 3.79 -17.93 -14.38
CA GLY A 321 3.99 -16.67 -15.09
C GLY A 321 5.10 -15.81 -14.50
N ARG A 322 5.14 -14.54 -14.93
CA ARG A 322 6.12 -13.57 -14.46
C ARG A 322 5.83 -13.15 -13.00
N PRO A 323 6.69 -13.47 -12.03
CA PRO A 323 6.45 -13.19 -10.63
C PRO A 323 6.65 -11.69 -10.31
N PHE A 324 5.94 -11.20 -9.28
CA PHE A 324 5.99 -9.77 -8.89
C PHE A 324 7.41 -9.26 -8.60
N HIS A 325 8.29 -10.08 -8.05
CA HIS A 325 9.66 -9.64 -7.76
C HIS A 325 10.46 -9.26 -9.02
N GLU A 326 10.17 -9.85 -10.17
CA GLU A 326 10.80 -9.46 -11.44
C GLU A 326 10.27 -8.10 -11.93
N ILE A 327 8.97 -7.87 -11.74
CA ILE A 327 8.33 -6.59 -12.06
C ILE A 327 8.85 -5.50 -11.11
N PHE A 328 9.01 -5.83 -9.83
CA PHE A 328 9.62 -4.96 -8.83
C PHE A 328 11.05 -4.58 -9.20
N ASP A 329 11.88 -5.54 -9.60
CA ASP A 329 13.25 -5.31 -10.01
C ASP A 329 13.35 -4.34 -11.20
N GLU A 330 12.50 -4.51 -12.21
CA GLU A 330 12.42 -3.58 -13.34
C GLU A 330 11.95 -2.17 -12.90
N GLY A 331 10.97 -2.11 -12.01
CA GLY A 331 10.48 -0.84 -11.45
C GLY A 331 11.59 -0.10 -10.72
N MET A 332 12.35 -0.80 -9.88
CA MET A 332 13.48 -0.21 -9.14
C MET A 332 14.60 0.24 -10.08
N LEU A 333 14.94 -0.54 -11.10
CA LEU A 333 15.93 -0.16 -12.10
C LEU A 333 15.49 1.11 -12.83
N HIS A 334 14.22 1.19 -13.22
CA HIS A 334 13.66 2.37 -13.86
C HIS A 334 13.66 3.58 -12.92
N PHE A 335 13.27 3.39 -11.67
CA PHE A 335 13.26 4.44 -10.64
C PHE A 335 14.65 5.03 -10.40
N VAL A 336 15.67 4.19 -10.24
CA VAL A 336 17.07 4.62 -10.00
C VAL A 336 17.65 5.33 -11.25
N SER A 337 17.31 4.87 -12.47
CA SER A 337 17.81 5.48 -13.70
C SER A 337 17.32 6.90 -13.96
N GLY A 338 16.39 7.40 -13.18
CA GLY A 338 15.87 8.77 -13.27
C GLY A 338 15.02 9.07 -14.50
N LYS A 339 14.66 8.08 -15.30
CA LYS A 339 13.76 8.24 -16.45
C LYS A 339 12.33 8.46 -15.96
N ARG A 340 12.05 9.61 -15.35
CA ARG A 340 10.66 10.08 -15.17
C ARG A 340 10.09 10.34 -16.56
N ARG A 341 9.01 9.70 -16.87
CA ARG A 341 8.15 10.07 -18.00
C ARG A 341 7.07 11.04 -17.54
#